data_44982e6735971b2498735f14c9928454
#
_entry.id   44982e6735971b2498735f14c9928454
#
_cell.length_a   1.000
_cell.length_b   1.000
_cell.length_c   1.000
_cell.angle_alpha   90.00
_cell.angle_beta   90.00
_cell.angle_gamma   90.00
#
_symmetry.space_group_name_H-M   'P 1'
#
loop_
_entity.id
_entity.type
_entity.pdbx_description
1 polymer ?
#
loop_
_entity_poly.entity_id
_entity_poly.type
_entity_poly.pdbx_seq_one_letter_code
_entity_poly.pdbx_strand_id
1 'polypeptide(L)'
;MESIATLVLKIEAATPKELGEVLETFNREVHSENGWNSIPVKATYINLLSAIDAEIGNFSTYLAFGNEFMDYEDCSTGEQLTFNVRQALGNLNIAKEYFQNPPVLQNPSSIDVNAINWNGREIFFPEEVQAILNIGTTTYKRWVDGGWLSETQVEGSNKRYVQKKDIIDFINNPKIRKDAWR
;
A
#
# COMPACT_ATOMS: atom_id res chain seq x y z
N MET A 1 -5.58 -3.69 -14.92
CA MET A 1 -4.29 -3.19 -14.37
C MET A 1 -3.80 -2.04 -15.24
N GLU A 2 -3.42 -0.96 -14.62
CA GLU A 2 -2.85 0.23 -15.25
C GLU A 2 -1.48 -0.07 -15.89
N SER A 3 -1.09 0.72 -16.92
CA SER A 3 0.23 0.55 -17.50
C SER A 3 1.33 1.02 -16.54
N ILE A 4 2.53 0.41 -16.64
CA ILE A 4 3.69 0.83 -15.83
C ILE A 4 4.01 2.31 -16.04
N ALA A 5 3.95 2.79 -17.30
CA ALA A 5 4.21 4.19 -17.61
C ALA A 5 3.21 5.13 -16.91
N THR A 6 1.93 4.82 -16.95
CA THR A 6 0.89 5.61 -16.26
C THR A 6 1.09 5.62 -14.74
N LEU A 7 1.49 4.47 -14.16
CA LEU A 7 1.79 4.39 -12.74
C LEU A 7 2.99 5.27 -12.36
N VAL A 8 4.07 5.21 -13.15
CA VAL A 8 5.27 6.03 -12.89
C VAL A 8 4.93 7.51 -12.92
N LEU A 9 4.16 7.98 -13.92
CA LEU A 9 3.67 9.35 -13.97
C LEU A 9 2.83 9.75 -12.74
N LYS A 10 1.97 8.86 -12.26
CA LYS A 10 1.21 9.10 -11.01
C LYS A 10 2.12 9.22 -9.80
N ILE A 11 3.16 8.42 -9.71
CA ILE A 11 4.15 8.49 -8.63
C ILE A 11 4.87 9.83 -8.66
N GLU A 12 5.33 10.26 -9.85
CA GLU A 12 6.04 11.53 -10.06
C GLU A 12 5.19 12.74 -9.67
N ALA A 13 3.93 12.74 -10.07
CA ALA A 13 2.99 13.83 -9.83
C ALA A 13 2.35 13.82 -8.43
N ALA A 14 2.42 12.71 -7.71
CA ALA A 14 1.72 12.53 -6.43
C ALA A 14 2.17 13.54 -5.38
N THR A 15 1.21 14.05 -4.62
CA THR A 15 1.52 14.70 -3.36
C THR A 15 1.97 13.65 -2.33
N PRO A 16 2.70 14.03 -1.26
CA PRO A 16 3.11 13.09 -0.22
C PRO A 16 1.95 12.29 0.40
N LYS A 17 0.74 12.86 0.39
CA LYS A 17 -0.47 12.20 0.90
C LYS A 17 -1.00 11.13 -0.07
N GLU A 18 -0.97 11.42 -1.35
CA GLU A 18 -1.49 10.53 -2.41
C GLU A 18 -0.54 9.39 -2.73
N LEU A 19 0.76 9.60 -2.56
CA LEU A 19 1.78 8.61 -2.91
C LEU A 19 1.51 7.25 -2.26
N GLY A 20 1.18 7.23 -0.96
CA GLY A 20 0.85 6.00 -0.26
C GLY A 20 -0.32 5.24 -0.88
N GLU A 21 -1.40 5.96 -1.24
CA GLU A 21 -2.58 5.37 -1.90
C GLU A 21 -2.24 4.78 -3.28
N VAL A 22 -1.43 5.49 -4.06
CA VAL A 22 -0.98 5.04 -5.38
C VAL A 22 -0.21 3.72 -5.27
N LEU A 23 0.77 3.65 -4.36
CA LEU A 23 1.61 2.47 -4.15
C LEU A 23 0.81 1.26 -3.65
N GLU A 24 -0.06 1.47 -2.65
CA GLU A 24 -0.89 0.41 -2.09
C GLU A 24 -1.92 -0.13 -3.11
N THR A 25 -2.53 0.76 -3.88
CA THR A 25 -3.53 0.38 -4.89
C THR A 25 -2.90 -0.51 -5.94
N PHE A 26 -1.76 -0.10 -6.48
CA PHE A 26 -1.05 -0.91 -7.47
C PHE A 26 -0.60 -2.26 -6.92
N ASN A 27 0.01 -2.26 -5.72
CA ASN A 27 0.42 -3.50 -5.06
C ASN A 27 -0.75 -4.48 -4.90
N ARG A 28 -1.92 -3.97 -4.53
CA ARG A 28 -3.15 -4.76 -4.39
C ARG A 28 -3.63 -5.33 -5.73
N GLU A 29 -3.67 -4.52 -6.78
CA GLU A 29 -4.09 -4.95 -8.11
C GLU A 29 -3.20 -6.05 -8.66
N VAL A 30 -1.88 -5.88 -8.61
CA VAL A 30 -0.91 -6.87 -9.09
C VAL A 30 -1.11 -8.21 -8.39
N HIS A 31 -1.37 -8.21 -7.09
CA HIS A 31 -1.54 -9.45 -6.33
C HIS A 31 -2.94 -10.06 -6.45
N SER A 32 -3.98 -9.24 -6.66
CA SER A 32 -5.34 -9.75 -6.81
C SER A 32 -5.52 -10.59 -8.08
N GLU A 33 -4.83 -10.23 -9.16
CA GLU A 33 -4.96 -10.89 -10.45
C GLU A 33 -4.20 -12.22 -10.53
N ASN A 34 -3.01 -12.31 -9.93
CA ASN A 34 -2.06 -13.39 -10.21
C ASN A 34 -1.58 -14.17 -8.98
N GLY A 35 -1.93 -13.73 -7.78
CA GLY A 35 -1.40 -14.30 -6.53
C GLY A 35 0.07 -13.95 -6.26
N TRP A 36 0.45 -14.00 -4.99
CA TRP A 36 1.69 -13.43 -4.44
C TRP A 36 3.01 -14.01 -4.98
N ASN A 37 3.02 -15.26 -5.37
CA ASN A 37 4.24 -15.98 -5.77
C ASN A 37 4.31 -16.28 -7.26
N SER A 38 3.38 -15.72 -8.05
CA SER A 38 3.34 -16.00 -9.48
C SER A 38 4.51 -15.35 -10.23
N ILE A 39 4.96 -16.00 -11.31
CA ILE A 39 5.99 -15.45 -12.20
C ILE A 39 5.57 -14.10 -12.80
N PRO A 40 4.30 -13.91 -13.26
CA PRO A 40 3.83 -12.62 -13.76
C PRO A 40 3.98 -11.49 -12.76
N VAL A 41 3.68 -11.71 -11.47
CA VAL A 41 3.84 -10.68 -10.41
C VAL A 41 5.30 -10.27 -10.30
N LYS A 42 6.22 -11.21 -10.22
CA LYS A 42 7.66 -10.93 -10.15
C LYS A 42 8.16 -10.17 -11.37
N ALA A 43 7.72 -10.56 -12.57
CA ALA A 43 8.06 -9.86 -13.80
C ALA A 43 7.55 -8.42 -13.81
N THR A 44 6.32 -8.19 -13.31
CA THR A 44 5.73 -6.85 -13.20
C THR A 44 6.56 -5.94 -12.29
N TYR A 45 6.98 -6.43 -11.11
CA TYR A 45 7.83 -5.66 -10.22
C TYR A 45 9.22 -5.39 -10.79
N ILE A 46 9.84 -6.33 -11.47
CA ILE A 46 11.13 -6.13 -12.15
C ILE A 46 11.02 -5.03 -13.19
N ASN A 47 9.98 -5.07 -14.03
CA ASN A 47 9.77 -4.07 -15.07
C ASN A 47 9.47 -2.69 -14.47
N LEU A 48 8.66 -2.64 -13.40
CA LEU A 48 8.35 -1.41 -12.69
C LEU A 48 9.60 -0.78 -12.06
N LEU A 49 10.40 -1.57 -11.35
CA LEU A 49 11.64 -1.10 -10.74
C LEU A 49 12.63 -0.58 -11.79
N SER A 50 12.72 -1.25 -12.95
CA SER A 50 13.55 -0.79 -14.07
C SER A 50 13.07 0.55 -14.62
N ALA A 51 11.75 0.76 -14.74
CA ALA A 51 11.18 2.03 -15.19
C ALA A 51 11.45 3.15 -14.16
N ILE A 52 11.23 2.88 -12.87
CA ILE A 52 11.52 3.83 -11.79
C ILE A 52 13.00 4.20 -11.76
N ASP A 53 13.92 3.24 -11.93
CA ASP A 53 15.36 3.51 -11.96
C ASP A 53 15.77 4.40 -13.15
N ALA A 54 15.15 4.20 -14.30
CA ALA A 54 15.38 5.04 -15.47
C ALA A 54 14.96 6.50 -15.20
N GLU A 55 13.77 6.71 -14.61
CA GLU A 55 13.29 8.05 -14.28
C GLU A 55 14.09 8.71 -13.15
N ILE A 56 14.54 7.96 -12.15
CA ILE A 56 15.48 8.49 -11.13
C ILE A 56 16.75 9.02 -11.80
N GLY A 57 17.29 8.31 -12.81
CA GLY A 57 18.43 8.76 -13.61
C GLY A 57 18.13 10.05 -14.37
N ASN A 58 16.97 10.13 -15.01
CA ASN A 58 16.52 11.31 -15.75
C ASN A 58 16.41 12.53 -14.84
N PHE A 59 15.62 12.44 -13.77
CA PHE A 59 15.41 13.54 -12.82
C PHE A 59 16.71 13.95 -12.10
N SER A 60 17.59 13.01 -11.77
CA SER A 60 18.90 13.31 -11.19
C SER A 60 19.77 14.12 -12.15
N THR A 61 19.72 13.80 -13.45
CA THR A 61 20.41 14.53 -14.49
C THR A 61 19.87 15.96 -14.63
N TYR A 62 18.54 16.13 -14.63
CA TYR A 62 17.90 17.44 -14.66
C TYR A 62 18.34 18.33 -13.49
N LEU A 63 18.36 17.76 -12.27
CA LEU A 63 18.85 18.49 -11.09
C LEU A 63 20.32 18.86 -11.19
N ALA A 64 21.17 18.00 -11.76
CA ALA A 64 22.59 18.26 -11.93
C ALA A 64 22.83 19.45 -12.88
N PHE A 65 21.92 19.67 -13.84
CA PHE A 65 21.94 20.87 -14.73
C PHE A 65 21.22 22.08 -14.12
N GLY A 66 20.79 22.03 -12.86
CA GLY A 66 20.16 23.16 -12.17
C GLY A 66 18.68 23.35 -12.51
N ASN A 67 18.04 22.41 -13.16
CA ASN A 67 16.62 22.51 -13.51
C ASN A 67 15.76 22.03 -12.33
N GLU A 68 14.95 22.93 -11.78
CA GLU A 68 14.03 22.63 -10.66
C GLU A 68 12.66 22.12 -11.13
N PHE A 69 12.31 22.41 -12.38
CA PHE A 69 11.04 22.02 -12.99
C PHE A 69 11.29 21.35 -14.33
N MET A 70 10.45 20.40 -14.68
CA MET A 70 10.45 19.71 -15.96
C MET A 70 9.04 19.72 -16.53
N ASP A 71 8.91 20.18 -17.78
CA ASP A 71 7.66 20.12 -18.52
C ASP A 71 7.60 18.81 -19.30
N TYR A 72 6.47 18.12 -19.18
CA TYR A 72 6.17 16.89 -19.87
C TYR A 72 4.84 17.01 -20.60
N GLU A 73 4.78 16.56 -21.84
CA GLU A 73 3.55 16.42 -22.60
C GLU A 73 3.12 14.95 -22.62
N ASP A 74 1.95 14.67 -22.06
CA ASP A 74 1.35 13.36 -22.18
C ASP A 74 0.90 13.13 -23.63
N CYS A 75 1.66 12.34 -24.37
CA CYS A 75 1.40 12.04 -25.77
C CYS A 75 0.03 11.37 -26.01
N SER A 76 -0.62 10.83 -25.00
CA SER A 76 -1.92 10.18 -25.10
C SER A 76 -3.08 11.15 -24.96
N THR A 77 -2.92 12.20 -24.16
CA THR A 77 -3.95 13.21 -23.86
C THR A 77 -3.62 14.59 -24.42
N GLY A 78 -2.35 14.86 -24.77
CA GLY A 78 -1.84 16.19 -25.14
C GLY A 78 -1.78 17.15 -23.95
N GLU A 79 -1.92 16.65 -22.74
CA GLU A 79 -1.90 17.45 -21.51
C GLU A 79 -0.45 17.81 -21.16
N GLN A 80 -0.23 19.10 -20.83
CA GLN A 80 1.05 19.60 -20.35
C GLN A 80 1.11 19.44 -18.83
N LEU A 81 2.09 18.68 -18.36
CA LEU A 81 2.35 18.47 -16.95
C LEU A 81 3.69 19.11 -16.56
N THR A 82 3.71 19.85 -15.48
CA THR A 82 4.96 20.43 -14.94
C THR A 82 5.29 19.74 -13.62
N PHE A 83 6.43 19.08 -13.57
CA PHE A 83 6.90 18.39 -12.37
C PHE A 83 7.89 19.24 -11.60
N ASN A 84 7.76 19.27 -10.28
CA ASN A 84 8.85 19.67 -9.41
C ASN A 84 9.85 18.51 -9.35
N VAL A 85 11.03 18.70 -9.91
CA VAL A 85 12.05 17.64 -10.08
C VAL A 85 12.49 17.04 -8.75
N ARG A 86 12.63 17.84 -7.68
CA ARG A 86 13.01 17.33 -6.35
C ARG A 86 11.93 16.48 -5.73
N GLN A 87 10.66 16.91 -5.87
CA GLN A 87 9.52 16.15 -5.35
C GLN A 87 9.36 14.83 -6.11
N ALA A 88 9.38 14.86 -7.45
CA ALA A 88 9.28 13.67 -8.28
C ALA A 88 10.40 12.67 -7.97
N LEU A 89 11.64 13.14 -7.85
CA LEU A 89 12.78 12.30 -7.45
C LEU A 89 12.61 11.71 -6.06
N GLY A 90 12.10 12.49 -5.11
CA GLY A 90 11.77 12.00 -3.76
C GLY A 90 10.72 10.89 -3.79
N ASN A 91 9.64 11.10 -4.54
CA ASN A 91 8.55 10.12 -4.71
C ASN A 91 9.04 8.82 -5.37
N LEU A 92 9.86 8.93 -6.42
CA LEU A 92 10.44 7.78 -7.11
C LEU A 92 11.35 6.95 -6.21
N ASN A 93 12.16 7.58 -5.36
CA ASN A 93 12.99 6.87 -4.40
C ASN A 93 12.16 6.13 -3.33
N ILE A 94 11.09 6.77 -2.82
CA ILE A 94 10.14 6.13 -1.89
C ILE A 94 9.45 4.94 -2.57
N ALA A 95 9.01 5.11 -3.80
CA ALA A 95 8.37 4.04 -4.57
C ALA A 95 9.32 2.88 -4.85
N LYS A 96 10.59 3.18 -5.17
CA LYS A 96 11.64 2.16 -5.36
C LYS A 96 11.80 1.32 -4.10
N GLU A 97 11.97 1.95 -2.94
CA GLU A 97 12.11 1.25 -1.66
C GLU A 97 10.88 0.39 -1.35
N TYR A 98 9.68 0.95 -1.55
CA TYR A 98 8.42 0.24 -1.37
C TYR A 98 8.32 -1.01 -2.24
N PHE A 99 8.64 -0.91 -3.54
CA PHE A 99 8.49 -2.03 -4.48
C PHE A 99 9.67 -3.01 -4.44
N GLN A 100 10.81 -2.63 -3.90
CA GLN A 100 11.89 -3.59 -3.59
C GLN A 100 11.52 -4.52 -2.44
N ASN A 101 10.74 -4.01 -1.49
CA ASN A 101 10.27 -4.75 -0.33
C ASN A 101 8.77 -4.49 -0.14
N PRO A 102 7.91 -4.88 -1.11
CA PRO A 102 6.49 -4.57 -1.01
C PRO A 102 5.96 -5.17 0.29
N PRO A 103 5.20 -4.39 1.07
CA PRO A 103 4.57 -4.93 2.25
C PRO A 103 3.74 -6.13 1.81
N VAL A 104 4.05 -7.28 2.38
CA VAL A 104 3.25 -8.48 2.16
C VAL A 104 1.88 -8.15 2.70
N LEU A 105 0.93 -7.83 1.79
CA LEU A 105 -0.48 -7.85 2.16
C LEU A 105 -0.77 -9.30 2.49
N GLN A 106 -0.56 -9.69 3.73
CA GLN A 106 -0.90 -11.04 4.14
C GLN A 106 -2.38 -11.19 3.87
N ASN A 107 -2.70 -12.08 2.94
CA ASN A 107 -4.07 -12.53 2.80
C ASN A 107 -4.49 -13.02 4.20
N PRO A 108 -5.48 -12.42 4.87
CA PRO A 108 -5.91 -12.91 6.18
C PRO A 108 -6.22 -14.42 6.18
N SER A 109 -6.50 -14.98 4.99
CA SER A 109 -6.65 -16.43 4.82
C SER A 109 -5.37 -17.24 5.08
N SER A 110 -4.20 -16.63 5.14
CA SER A 110 -2.95 -17.31 5.45
C SER A 110 -2.54 -17.19 6.93
N ILE A 111 -3.27 -16.40 7.71
CA ILE A 111 -3.00 -16.27 9.15
C ILE A 111 -3.52 -17.53 9.84
N ASP A 112 -2.62 -18.36 10.33
CA ASP A 112 -2.99 -19.46 11.20
C ASP A 112 -3.33 -18.91 12.59
N VAL A 113 -4.63 -18.88 12.91
CA VAL A 113 -5.15 -18.41 14.20
C VAL A 113 -4.51 -19.17 15.38
N ASN A 114 -4.14 -20.45 15.16
CA ASN A 114 -3.53 -21.27 16.19
C ASN A 114 -2.05 -20.95 16.41
N ALA A 115 -1.39 -20.35 15.42
CA ALA A 115 0.00 -19.90 15.52
C ALA A 115 0.14 -18.53 16.22
N ILE A 116 -0.98 -17.80 16.42
CA ILE A 116 -0.95 -16.50 17.10
C ILE A 116 -0.76 -16.73 18.59
N ASN A 117 0.28 -16.11 19.13
CA ASN A 117 0.48 -16.11 20.58
C ASN A 117 -0.46 -15.07 21.26
N TRP A 118 -1.60 -15.52 21.71
CA TRP A 118 -2.60 -14.69 22.38
C TRP A 118 -2.22 -14.29 23.81
N ASN A 119 -1.18 -14.88 24.39
CA ASN A 119 -0.74 -14.63 25.78
C ASN A 119 -1.87 -14.70 26.83
N GLY A 120 -2.91 -15.49 26.58
CA GLY A 120 -4.09 -15.59 27.46
C GLY A 120 -4.97 -14.33 27.50
N ARG A 121 -4.77 -13.38 26.60
CA ARG A 121 -5.51 -12.10 26.55
C ARG A 121 -6.77 -12.24 25.70
N GLU A 122 -7.80 -11.48 26.10
CA GLU A 122 -9.09 -11.43 25.40
C GLU A 122 -9.33 -10.10 24.68
N ILE A 123 -8.49 -9.08 24.94
CA ILE A 123 -8.59 -7.76 24.33
C ILE A 123 -7.24 -7.31 23.78
N PHE A 124 -7.27 -6.61 22.64
CA PHE A 124 -6.10 -6.12 21.91
C PHE A 124 -6.31 -4.68 21.48
N PHE A 125 -5.32 -3.84 21.67
CA PHE A 125 -5.37 -2.46 21.20
C PHE A 125 -5.12 -2.37 19.69
N PRO A 126 -5.52 -1.27 19.02
CA PRO A 126 -5.40 -1.12 17.58
C PRO A 126 -4.02 -1.48 17.01
N GLU A 127 -2.94 -1.05 17.67
CA GLU A 127 -1.57 -1.30 17.24
C GLU A 127 -1.21 -2.79 17.31
N GLU A 128 -1.72 -3.50 18.32
CA GLU A 128 -1.49 -4.94 18.47
C GLU A 128 -2.27 -5.73 17.42
N VAL A 129 -3.51 -5.30 17.11
CA VAL A 129 -4.31 -5.90 16.03
C VAL A 129 -3.65 -5.70 14.67
N GLN A 130 -3.12 -4.50 14.42
CA GLN A 130 -2.36 -4.20 13.20
C GLN A 130 -1.14 -5.13 13.09
N ALA A 131 -0.41 -5.34 14.18
CA ALA A 131 0.72 -6.27 14.20
C ALA A 131 0.31 -7.73 13.97
N ILE A 132 -0.77 -8.21 14.61
CA ILE A 132 -1.31 -9.56 14.44
C ILE A 132 -1.74 -9.81 12.99
N LEU A 133 -2.45 -8.84 12.40
CA LEU A 133 -2.96 -8.93 11.03
C LEU A 133 -1.93 -8.50 9.98
N ASN A 134 -0.78 -7.99 10.41
CA ASN A 134 0.28 -7.41 9.60
C ASN A 134 -0.24 -6.37 8.59
N ILE A 135 -0.98 -5.39 9.09
CA ILE A 135 -1.59 -4.32 8.30
C ILE A 135 -1.20 -2.95 8.82
N GLY A 136 -1.23 -1.96 7.93
CA GLY A 136 -1.02 -0.56 8.31
C GLY A 136 -2.28 0.09 8.92
N THR A 137 -2.08 1.25 9.55
CA THR A 137 -3.14 2.04 10.21
C THR A 137 -4.28 2.41 9.26
N THR A 138 -3.98 2.75 8.01
CA THR A 138 -5.00 3.11 7.01
C THR A 138 -5.92 1.93 6.70
N THR A 139 -5.35 0.75 6.49
CA THR A 139 -6.12 -0.49 6.24
C THR A 139 -6.95 -0.85 7.46
N TYR A 140 -6.36 -0.76 8.65
CA TYR A 140 -7.08 -1.00 9.91
C TYR A 140 -8.31 -0.08 10.06
N LYS A 141 -8.12 1.23 9.90
CA LYS A 141 -9.22 2.21 9.97
C LYS A 141 -10.32 1.90 8.97
N ARG A 142 -9.96 1.62 7.72
CA ARG A 142 -10.93 1.26 6.69
C ARG A 142 -11.75 0.03 7.09
N TRP A 143 -11.15 -0.97 7.73
CA TRP A 143 -11.85 -2.18 8.16
C TRP A 143 -12.80 -1.91 9.33
N VAL A 144 -12.41 -1.05 10.26
CA VAL A 144 -13.27 -0.62 11.37
C VAL A 144 -14.42 0.25 10.83
N ASP A 145 -14.12 1.24 9.99
CA ASP A 145 -15.13 2.15 9.40
C ASP A 145 -16.11 1.39 8.48
N GLY A 146 -15.64 0.35 7.81
CA GLY A 146 -16.46 -0.55 7.01
C GLY A 146 -17.27 -1.58 7.83
N GLY A 147 -17.11 -1.61 9.14
CA GLY A 147 -17.80 -2.54 10.04
C GLY A 147 -17.32 -3.99 9.91
N TRP A 148 -16.17 -4.24 9.29
CA TRP A 148 -15.61 -5.59 9.15
C TRP A 148 -14.84 -6.03 10.38
N LEU A 149 -14.28 -5.08 11.13
CA LEU A 149 -13.64 -5.30 12.40
C LEU A 149 -14.30 -4.44 13.46
N SER A 150 -14.77 -5.04 14.56
CA SER A 150 -15.50 -4.33 15.60
C SER A 150 -14.56 -3.79 16.68
N GLU A 151 -14.54 -2.46 16.85
CA GLU A 151 -13.91 -1.82 17.99
C GLU A 151 -14.90 -1.54 19.12
N THR A 152 -14.46 -1.71 20.33
CA THR A 152 -15.19 -1.31 21.55
C THR A 152 -14.42 -0.20 22.25
N GLN A 153 -15.11 0.86 22.65
CA GLN A 153 -14.51 1.92 23.45
C GLN A 153 -14.48 1.52 24.91
N VAL A 154 -13.35 1.78 25.57
CA VAL A 154 -13.23 1.59 27.01
C VAL A 154 -14.09 2.64 27.72
N GLU A 155 -14.96 2.20 28.64
CA GLU A 155 -15.85 3.08 29.37
C GLU A 155 -15.03 4.16 30.14
N GLY A 156 -15.43 5.42 29.99
CA GLY A 156 -14.74 6.55 30.60
C GLY A 156 -13.38 6.92 29.98
N SER A 157 -13.02 6.36 28.82
CA SER A 157 -11.76 6.62 28.14
C SER A 157 -11.95 6.77 26.63
N ASN A 158 -11.02 7.47 25.99
CA ASN A 158 -10.93 7.51 24.51
C ASN A 158 -10.19 6.29 23.90
N LYS A 159 -9.74 5.37 24.76
CA LYS A 159 -9.06 4.16 24.29
C LYS A 159 -10.06 3.17 23.69
N ARG A 160 -9.65 2.52 22.60
CA ARG A 160 -10.43 1.50 21.92
C ARG A 160 -9.70 0.17 21.94
N TYR A 161 -10.43 -0.92 21.85
CA TYR A 161 -9.88 -2.27 21.78
C TYR A 161 -10.74 -3.15 20.87
N VAL A 162 -10.17 -4.22 20.39
CA VAL A 162 -10.83 -5.28 19.64
C VAL A 162 -10.81 -6.54 20.50
N GLN A 163 -11.92 -7.28 20.55
CA GLN A 163 -11.96 -8.55 21.26
C GLN A 163 -11.28 -9.64 20.41
N LYS A 164 -10.61 -10.56 21.07
CA LYS A 164 -9.97 -11.72 20.44
C LYS A 164 -10.92 -12.47 19.51
N LYS A 165 -12.17 -12.70 19.94
CA LYS A 165 -13.18 -13.37 19.12
C LYS A 165 -13.41 -12.64 17.79
N ASP A 166 -13.46 -11.29 17.81
CA ASP A 166 -13.74 -10.49 16.62
C ASP A 166 -12.56 -10.56 15.63
N ILE A 167 -11.33 -10.66 16.13
CA ILE A 167 -10.13 -10.90 15.30
C ILE A 167 -10.18 -12.30 14.68
N ILE A 168 -10.53 -13.31 15.46
CA ILE A 168 -10.66 -14.70 14.99
C ILE A 168 -11.77 -14.82 13.95
N ASP A 169 -12.93 -14.23 14.22
CA ASP A 169 -14.07 -14.21 13.29
C ASP A 169 -13.71 -13.51 11.99
N PHE A 170 -13.01 -12.38 12.07
CA PHE A 170 -12.49 -11.67 10.90
C PHE A 170 -11.54 -12.56 10.07
N ILE A 171 -10.57 -13.23 10.70
CA ILE A 171 -9.63 -14.11 10.02
C ILE A 171 -10.35 -15.31 9.37
N ASN A 172 -11.35 -15.88 9.99
CA ASN A 172 -12.03 -17.07 9.52
C ASN A 172 -13.21 -16.83 8.57
N ASN A 173 -13.69 -15.58 8.45
CA ASN A 173 -14.87 -15.29 7.64
C ASN A 173 -14.52 -14.97 6.18
N PRO A 174 -14.81 -15.88 5.22
CA PRO A 174 -14.47 -15.69 3.81
C PRO A 174 -15.25 -14.56 3.14
N LYS A 175 -16.43 -14.16 3.65
CA LYS A 175 -17.21 -13.04 3.11
C LYS A 175 -16.58 -11.71 3.50
N ILE A 176 -16.25 -11.54 4.78
CA ILE A 176 -15.59 -10.34 5.28
C ILE A 176 -14.28 -10.11 4.53
N ARG A 177 -13.49 -11.18 4.34
CA ARG A 177 -12.23 -11.10 3.60
C ARG A 177 -12.38 -10.60 2.17
N LYS A 178 -13.39 -11.07 1.45
CA LYS A 178 -13.60 -10.68 0.04
C LYS A 178 -14.05 -9.23 -0.10
N ASP A 179 -14.81 -8.72 0.85
CA ASP A 179 -15.35 -7.36 0.83
C ASP A 179 -14.40 -6.33 1.46
N ALA A 180 -13.61 -6.74 2.45
CA ALA A 180 -12.60 -5.89 3.10
C ALA A 180 -11.41 -5.57 2.17
N TRP A 181 -11.17 -6.40 1.15
CA TRP A 181 -10.07 -6.26 0.20
C TRP A 181 -10.47 -5.66 -1.15
N ARG A 182 -11.73 -5.29 -1.32
CA ARG A 182 -12.21 -4.48 -2.44
C ARG A 182 -12.13 -3.00 -2.09
#